data_4e4137da40c0ec57828a5057839a2634
#
_entry.id   4e4137da40c0ec57828a5057839a2634
#
_cell.length_a   1.000
_cell.length_b   1.000
_cell.length_c   1.000
_cell.angle_alpha   90.00
_cell.angle_beta   90.00
_cell.angle_gamma   90.00
#
_symmetry.space_group_name_H-M   'P 1'
#
loop_
_entity.id
_entity.type
_entity.pdbx_description
1 polymer ?
#
loop_
_entity_poly.entity_id
_entity_poly.type
_entity_poly.pdbx_seq_one_letter_code
_entity_poly.pdbx_strand_id
1 'polypeptide(L)'
;MLPALTARFLANIPSPDQGVWHVGPIPIRAYALCIIVGIVVAVTWGERRLVARGGQPGTVVDVAVFAVPFGLVGGRLYHVATDFETYFGPGGHPIDALKIWQGGLGIWGAIALGGVGAWIGCRRRGTPLPFFADAVAPGIVVAQAIGRLGNYFNQELYGGPTTLPWGLEIYARVVPGTSIPDPLGGVAVDSTPIAVVHPTFLYELIWNLLVAALVVWADRKFRLGHGRAFAVYVAGYTLGRFFIEQMRSDPATRVFGDIRINVVVAGVVFLAAVAYLVLVRKPREVLGDLPGDSTPAQPVPAAVGAAGAAAATGPEKADPGKADAAATTKADAAEVKSEPTEHVPTESGPTGAASAASDPAPVPSGAPDEGSTGEPAGGTSLAKPDSGKA
;
A
#
# COMPACT_ATOMS: atom_id res chain seq x y z
N MET A 1 11.79 -22.46 -37.78
CA MET A 1 11.52 -21.09 -37.31
C MET A 1 10.44 -21.01 -36.21
N LEU A 2 9.81 -22.11 -35.80
CA LEU A 2 8.84 -22.13 -34.67
C LEU A 2 9.44 -22.11 -33.23
N PRO A 3 10.66 -22.58 -32.95
CA PRO A 3 11.14 -22.59 -31.54
C PRO A 3 11.53 -21.22 -30.98
N ALA A 4 11.78 -20.20 -31.84
CA ALA A 4 12.15 -18.87 -31.34
C ALA A 4 10.94 -18.01 -30.89
N LEU A 5 9.74 -18.32 -31.34
CA LEU A 5 8.53 -17.64 -30.95
C LEU A 5 7.98 -18.18 -29.60
N THR A 6 8.14 -19.48 -29.35
CA THR A 6 7.75 -20.10 -28.07
C THR A 6 8.66 -19.70 -26.92
N ALA A 7 9.95 -19.43 -27.18
CA ALA A 7 10.89 -18.96 -26.16
C ALA A 7 10.61 -17.52 -25.69
N ARG A 8 9.92 -16.69 -26.49
CA ARG A 8 9.56 -15.33 -26.11
C ARG A 8 8.35 -15.23 -25.16
N PHE A 9 7.53 -16.28 -25.06
CA PHE A 9 6.40 -16.34 -24.12
C PHE A 9 6.78 -16.83 -22.72
N LEU A 10 8.03 -17.23 -22.50
CA LEU A 10 8.56 -17.74 -21.23
C LEU A 10 9.73 -16.88 -20.74
N ALA A 11 9.75 -15.60 -21.06
CA ALA A 11 10.74 -14.67 -20.52
C ALA A 11 10.32 -14.27 -19.09
N ASN A 12 11.31 -14.17 -18.19
CA ASN A 12 11.11 -13.60 -16.88
C ASN A 12 10.41 -12.24 -16.95
N ILE A 13 9.81 -11.81 -15.85
CA ILE A 13 9.17 -10.50 -15.72
C ILE A 13 10.28 -9.48 -15.41
N PRO A 14 10.62 -8.55 -16.32
CA PRO A 14 11.60 -7.52 -16.00
C PRO A 14 11.01 -6.53 -14.97
N SER A 15 11.78 -6.15 -13.97
CA SER A 15 11.39 -5.04 -13.12
C SER A 15 11.54 -3.71 -13.86
N PRO A 16 10.77 -2.67 -13.50
CA PRO A 16 10.96 -1.33 -14.05
C PRO A 16 12.36 -0.79 -13.72
N ASP A 17 12.91 0.01 -14.63
CA ASP A 17 14.24 0.62 -14.44
C ASP A 17 14.28 1.55 -13.22
N GLN A 18 13.16 2.21 -12.91
CA GLN A 18 13.03 3.11 -11.78
C GLN A 18 11.61 3.08 -11.21
N GLY A 19 11.50 3.42 -9.92
CA GLY A 19 10.21 3.56 -9.22
C GLY A 19 9.88 5.00 -8.86
N VAL A 20 10.80 5.95 -9.11
CA VAL A 20 10.68 7.36 -8.73
C VAL A 20 11.05 8.26 -9.91
N TRP A 21 10.18 9.19 -10.25
CA TRP A 21 10.42 10.23 -11.25
C TRP A 21 10.47 11.60 -10.58
N HIS A 22 11.30 12.50 -11.06
CA HIS A 22 11.40 13.84 -10.51
C HIS A 22 10.78 14.86 -11.47
N VAL A 23 9.85 15.66 -10.95
CA VAL A 23 9.30 16.84 -11.65
C VAL A 23 9.81 18.06 -10.90
N GLY A 24 10.93 18.60 -11.38
CA GLY A 24 11.70 19.59 -10.60
C GLY A 24 12.16 18.98 -9.26
N PRO A 25 11.92 19.64 -8.13
CA PRO A 25 12.33 19.15 -6.81
C PRO A 25 11.38 18.09 -6.22
N ILE A 26 10.27 17.78 -6.90
CA ILE A 26 9.22 16.90 -6.35
C ILE A 26 9.42 15.46 -6.83
N PRO A 27 9.69 14.50 -5.94
CA PRO A 27 9.76 13.09 -6.30
C PRO A 27 8.36 12.50 -6.44
N ILE A 28 8.03 11.98 -7.62
CA ILE A 28 6.79 11.23 -7.89
C ILE A 28 7.11 9.75 -7.80
N ARG A 29 6.60 9.10 -6.77
CA ARG A 29 6.82 7.66 -6.52
C ARG A 29 5.67 6.83 -7.09
N ALA A 30 5.96 5.84 -7.94
CA ALA A 30 4.96 4.92 -8.46
C ALA A 30 4.17 4.22 -7.34
N TYR A 31 4.84 3.86 -6.25
CA TYR A 31 4.21 3.27 -5.07
C TYR A 31 3.10 4.18 -4.50
N ALA A 32 3.38 5.47 -4.34
CA ALA A 32 2.40 6.44 -3.85
C ALA A 32 1.22 6.58 -4.82
N LEU A 33 1.48 6.59 -6.13
CA LEU A 33 0.41 6.63 -7.13
C LEU A 33 -0.48 5.38 -7.06
N CYS A 34 0.10 4.19 -6.91
CA CYS A 34 -0.67 2.96 -6.73
C CYS A 34 -1.56 3.03 -5.47
N ILE A 35 -1.06 3.57 -4.36
CA ILE A 35 -1.84 3.77 -3.13
C ILE A 35 -3.01 4.72 -3.39
N ILE A 36 -2.77 5.87 -4.03
CA ILE A 36 -3.82 6.86 -4.36
C ILE A 36 -4.89 6.23 -5.25
N VAL A 37 -4.50 5.54 -6.32
CA VAL A 37 -5.44 4.83 -7.20
C VAL A 37 -6.24 3.78 -6.42
N GLY A 38 -5.57 3.04 -5.55
CA GLY A 38 -6.22 2.08 -4.66
C GLY A 38 -7.28 2.73 -3.77
N ILE A 39 -6.96 3.85 -3.14
CA ILE A 39 -7.92 4.61 -2.31
C ILE A 39 -9.12 5.08 -3.14
N VAL A 40 -8.88 5.67 -4.32
CA VAL A 40 -9.96 6.11 -5.21
C VAL A 40 -10.88 4.95 -5.59
N VAL A 41 -10.31 3.80 -5.94
CA VAL A 41 -11.09 2.59 -6.26
C VAL A 41 -11.89 2.11 -5.05
N ALA A 42 -11.27 2.06 -3.86
CA ALA A 42 -11.94 1.62 -2.64
C ALA A 42 -13.13 2.54 -2.28
N VAL A 43 -12.91 3.86 -2.35
CA VAL A 43 -13.93 4.87 -2.05
C VAL A 43 -15.06 4.83 -3.07
N THR A 44 -14.76 4.89 -4.37
CA THR A 44 -15.77 4.94 -5.41
C THR A 44 -16.60 3.66 -5.51
N TRP A 45 -15.97 2.52 -5.39
CA TRP A 45 -16.69 1.25 -5.41
C TRP A 45 -17.42 0.98 -4.10
N GLY A 46 -16.80 1.31 -2.96
CA GLY A 46 -17.44 1.24 -1.65
C GLY A 46 -18.68 2.10 -1.57
N GLU A 47 -18.63 3.35 -2.08
CA GLU A 47 -19.75 4.26 -2.13
C GLU A 47 -20.93 3.70 -2.95
N ARG A 48 -20.65 3.23 -4.18
CA ARG A 48 -21.68 2.60 -5.03
C ARG A 48 -22.36 1.40 -4.35
N ARG A 49 -21.57 0.58 -3.63
CA ARG A 49 -22.11 -0.58 -2.91
C ARG A 49 -22.88 -0.18 -1.67
N LEU A 50 -22.40 0.84 -0.95
CA LEU A 50 -23.08 1.34 0.25
C LEU A 50 -24.46 1.92 -0.12
N VAL A 51 -24.54 2.74 -1.15
CA VAL A 51 -25.81 3.30 -1.67
C VAL A 51 -26.73 2.19 -2.18
N ALA A 52 -26.19 1.19 -2.92
CA ALA A 52 -26.97 0.04 -3.38
C ALA A 52 -27.52 -0.84 -2.24
N ARG A 53 -26.99 -0.72 -1.03
CA ARG A 53 -27.47 -1.37 0.20
C ARG A 53 -28.44 -0.48 1.01
N GLY A 54 -28.74 0.72 0.53
CA GLY A 54 -29.64 1.68 1.21
C GLY A 54 -28.91 2.69 2.09
N GLY A 55 -27.57 2.76 2.04
CA GLY A 55 -26.78 3.76 2.76
C GLY A 55 -26.89 5.15 2.11
N GLN A 56 -26.56 6.19 2.90
CA GLN A 56 -26.59 7.57 2.43
C GLN A 56 -25.40 7.87 1.51
N PRO A 57 -25.63 8.58 0.37
CA PRO A 57 -24.54 9.04 -0.50
C PRO A 57 -23.55 9.94 0.24
N GLY A 58 -22.26 9.85 -0.12
CA GLY A 58 -21.16 10.63 0.49
C GLY A 58 -20.61 10.03 1.77
N THR A 59 -21.23 8.98 2.33
CA THR A 59 -20.81 8.38 3.59
C THR A 59 -19.39 7.81 3.51
N VAL A 60 -19.01 7.14 2.43
CA VAL A 60 -17.69 6.51 2.32
C VAL A 60 -16.59 7.57 2.25
N VAL A 61 -16.83 8.68 1.54
CA VAL A 61 -15.89 9.80 1.48
C VAL A 61 -15.70 10.41 2.86
N ASP A 62 -16.79 10.69 3.58
CA ASP A 62 -16.72 11.30 4.92
C ASP A 62 -16.03 10.38 5.93
N VAL A 63 -16.29 9.07 5.86
CA VAL A 63 -15.58 8.11 6.71
C VAL A 63 -14.09 8.07 6.36
N ALA A 64 -13.74 8.15 5.05
CA ALA A 64 -12.36 8.17 4.61
C ALA A 64 -11.59 9.41 5.12
N VAL A 65 -12.24 10.58 5.24
CA VAL A 65 -11.66 11.80 5.82
C VAL A 65 -11.19 11.58 7.26
N PHE A 66 -11.82 10.69 8.02
CA PHE A 66 -11.35 10.30 9.35
C PHE A 66 -10.40 9.10 9.29
N ALA A 67 -10.75 8.06 8.56
CA ALA A 67 -9.99 6.82 8.55
C ALA A 67 -8.55 6.98 8.01
N VAL A 68 -8.36 7.79 6.96
CA VAL A 68 -7.04 7.97 6.33
C VAL A 68 -6.07 8.75 7.25
N PRO A 69 -6.39 9.94 7.77
CA PRO A 69 -5.49 10.65 8.67
C PRO A 69 -5.21 9.88 9.97
N PHE A 70 -6.23 9.26 10.57
CA PHE A 70 -6.05 8.42 11.75
C PHE A 70 -5.14 7.23 11.46
N GLY A 71 -5.29 6.60 10.29
CA GLY A 71 -4.42 5.52 9.85
C GLY A 71 -2.97 5.96 9.68
N LEU A 72 -2.73 7.14 9.08
CA LEU A 72 -1.38 7.70 8.93
C LEU A 72 -0.74 7.99 10.30
N VAL A 73 -1.46 8.64 11.18
CA VAL A 73 -1.00 8.94 12.55
C VAL A 73 -0.73 7.63 13.30
N GLY A 74 -1.65 6.67 13.23
CA GLY A 74 -1.50 5.38 13.88
C GLY A 74 -0.29 4.59 13.38
N GLY A 75 -0.09 4.56 12.07
CA GLY A 75 1.07 3.93 11.47
C GLY A 75 2.38 4.55 11.92
N ARG A 76 2.43 5.88 12.01
CA ARG A 76 3.62 6.60 12.50
C ARG A 76 3.88 6.35 13.98
N LEU A 77 2.86 6.46 14.81
CA LEU A 77 2.99 6.19 16.24
C LEU A 77 3.49 4.78 16.53
N TYR A 78 2.95 3.78 15.83
CA TYR A 78 3.40 2.40 15.97
C TYR A 78 4.88 2.25 15.57
N HIS A 79 5.26 2.80 14.42
CA HIS A 79 6.65 2.74 13.96
C HIS A 79 7.60 3.41 14.94
N VAL A 80 7.30 4.63 15.40
CA VAL A 80 8.12 5.34 16.39
C VAL A 80 8.23 4.56 17.70
N ALA A 81 7.18 3.85 18.10
CA ALA A 81 7.20 3.03 19.31
C ALA A 81 8.03 1.74 19.15
N THR A 82 8.04 1.14 17.95
CA THR A 82 8.81 -0.09 17.67
C THR A 82 10.27 0.18 17.37
N ASP A 83 10.59 1.33 16.78
CA ASP A 83 11.93 1.76 16.40
C ASP A 83 12.38 2.97 17.25
N PHE A 84 12.07 2.93 18.55
CA PHE A 84 12.27 4.03 19.48
C PHE A 84 13.71 4.57 19.49
N GLU A 85 14.69 3.69 19.45
CA GLU A 85 16.11 4.06 19.51
C GLU A 85 16.55 4.90 18.30
N THR A 86 15.98 4.69 17.13
CA THR A 86 16.26 5.48 15.93
C THR A 86 15.93 6.96 16.11
N TYR A 87 14.90 7.29 16.89
CA TYR A 87 14.44 8.66 17.10
C TYR A 87 14.93 9.27 18.39
N PHE A 88 15.01 8.51 19.47
CA PHE A 88 15.25 8.98 20.83
C PHE A 88 16.51 8.38 21.47
N GLY A 89 17.21 7.47 20.77
CA GLY A 89 18.46 6.90 21.21
C GLY A 89 19.67 7.84 20.99
N PRO A 90 20.88 7.39 21.36
CA PRO A 90 22.11 8.16 21.14
C PRO A 90 22.32 8.47 19.65
N GLY A 91 22.36 9.75 19.30
CA GLY A 91 22.47 10.22 17.90
C GLY A 91 21.15 10.30 17.14
N GLY A 92 20.03 9.95 17.75
CA GLY A 92 18.71 10.11 17.18
C GLY A 92 18.23 11.57 17.14
N HIS A 93 17.32 11.87 16.22
CA HIS A 93 16.71 13.18 16.10
C HIS A 93 15.19 13.09 16.32
N PRO A 94 14.66 13.47 17.51
CA PRO A 94 13.24 13.32 17.85
C PRO A 94 12.28 13.99 16.87
N ILE A 95 12.70 15.10 16.22
CA ILE A 95 11.90 15.80 15.22
C ILE A 95 11.60 14.92 13.98
N ASP A 96 12.45 13.93 13.70
CA ASP A 96 12.27 13.02 12.59
C ASP A 96 11.08 12.07 12.81
N ALA A 97 10.65 11.89 14.05
CA ALA A 97 9.40 11.20 14.37
C ALA A 97 8.16 11.85 13.73
N LEU A 98 8.19 13.14 13.39
CA LEU A 98 7.12 13.85 12.71
C LEU A 98 7.22 13.81 11.19
N LYS A 99 8.36 13.39 10.63
CA LYS A 99 8.62 13.40 9.18
C LYS A 99 8.04 12.15 8.50
N ILE A 100 6.70 12.09 8.36
CA ILE A 100 5.99 10.95 7.75
C ILE A 100 6.37 10.70 6.28
N TRP A 101 6.86 11.73 5.58
CA TRP A 101 7.30 11.65 4.17
C TRP A 101 8.62 10.92 3.97
N GLN A 102 9.37 10.66 5.02
CA GLN A 102 10.60 9.86 4.99
C GLN A 102 10.33 8.35 5.08
N GLY A 103 9.06 7.95 5.21
CA GLY A 103 8.69 6.55 5.41
C GLY A 103 8.53 6.19 6.90
N GLY A 104 8.57 4.91 7.22
CA GLY A 104 8.39 4.43 8.59
C GLY A 104 6.93 4.52 9.06
N LEU A 105 6.06 3.68 8.49
CA LEU A 105 4.65 3.54 8.86
C LEU A 105 4.36 2.08 9.20
N GLY A 106 4.04 1.80 10.45
CA GLY A 106 3.71 0.45 10.91
C GLY A 106 2.25 0.09 10.62
N ILE A 107 2.06 -1.03 9.92
CA ILE A 107 0.73 -1.46 9.46
C ILE A 107 -0.26 -1.70 10.62
N TRP A 108 0.19 -2.20 11.76
CA TRP A 108 -0.67 -2.49 12.89
C TRP A 108 -1.28 -1.24 13.51
N GLY A 109 -0.49 -0.18 13.66
CA GLY A 109 -0.96 1.12 14.11
C GLY A 109 -1.90 1.76 13.10
N ALA A 110 -1.61 1.63 11.82
CA ALA A 110 -2.46 2.13 10.74
C ALA A 110 -3.83 1.46 10.74
N ILE A 111 -3.90 0.14 10.91
CA ILE A 111 -5.17 -0.60 11.00
C ILE A 111 -5.94 -0.23 12.26
N ALA A 112 -5.26 -0.16 13.42
CA ALA A 112 -5.92 0.11 14.70
C ALA A 112 -6.53 1.52 14.72
N LEU A 113 -5.74 2.56 14.50
CA LEU A 113 -6.26 3.93 14.52
C LEU A 113 -7.10 4.27 13.29
N GLY A 114 -6.80 3.70 12.11
CA GLY A 114 -7.67 3.82 10.93
C GLY A 114 -9.06 3.24 11.19
N GLY A 115 -9.15 2.12 11.91
CA GLY A 115 -10.40 1.54 12.37
C GLY A 115 -11.16 2.45 13.34
N VAL A 116 -10.45 3.11 14.29
CA VAL A 116 -11.04 4.13 15.17
C VAL A 116 -11.56 5.32 14.35
N GLY A 117 -10.79 5.82 13.39
CA GLY A 117 -11.23 6.90 12.49
C GLY A 117 -12.47 6.51 11.71
N ALA A 118 -12.50 5.29 11.16
CA ALA A 118 -13.67 4.76 10.45
C ALA A 118 -14.90 4.67 11.37
N TRP A 119 -14.73 4.21 12.61
CA TRP A 119 -15.80 4.17 13.60
C TRP A 119 -16.36 5.55 13.93
N ILE A 120 -15.47 6.56 14.12
CA ILE A 120 -15.87 7.95 14.35
C ILE A 120 -16.67 8.48 13.15
N GLY A 121 -16.17 8.29 11.92
CA GLY A 121 -16.85 8.70 10.69
C GLY A 121 -18.23 8.06 10.54
N CYS A 122 -18.32 6.76 10.78
CA CYS A 122 -19.57 6.00 10.75
C CYS A 122 -20.56 6.53 11.82
N ARG A 123 -20.09 6.76 13.03
CA ARG A 123 -20.92 7.33 14.12
C ARG A 123 -21.49 8.70 13.75
N ARG A 124 -20.67 9.58 13.13
CA ARG A 124 -21.11 10.91 12.69
C ARG A 124 -22.18 10.87 11.61
N ARG A 125 -22.14 9.82 10.78
CA ARG A 125 -23.12 9.60 9.70
C ARG A 125 -24.30 8.72 10.10
N GLY A 126 -24.40 8.29 11.38
CA GLY A 126 -25.44 7.37 11.83
C GLY A 126 -25.40 6.00 11.14
N THR A 127 -24.27 5.64 10.51
CA THR A 127 -24.10 4.39 9.77
C THR A 127 -23.45 3.35 10.66
N PRO A 128 -24.01 2.15 10.83
CA PRO A 128 -23.36 1.08 11.60
C PRO A 128 -22.04 0.64 10.94
N LEU A 129 -20.96 0.55 11.73
CA LEU A 129 -19.65 0.14 11.23
C LEU A 129 -19.65 -1.21 10.50
N PRO A 130 -20.35 -2.27 10.97
CA PRO A 130 -20.42 -3.53 10.22
C PRO A 130 -21.07 -3.40 8.84
N PHE A 131 -22.12 -2.59 8.72
CA PHE A 131 -22.79 -2.31 7.45
C PHE A 131 -21.84 -1.58 6.49
N PHE A 132 -21.14 -0.55 6.98
CA PHE A 132 -20.11 0.15 6.22
C PHE A 132 -18.99 -0.80 5.78
N ALA A 133 -18.45 -1.60 6.71
CA ALA A 133 -17.37 -2.54 6.44
C ALA A 133 -17.74 -3.54 5.33
N ASP A 134 -18.97 -4.09 5.35
CA ASP A 134 -19.46 -4.98 4.31
C ASP A 134 -19.58 -4.31 2.94
N ALA A 135 -19.92 -3.03 2.90
CA ALA A 135 -19.99 -2.27 1.66
C ALA A 135 -18.60 -2.05 1.04
N VAL A 136 -17.61 -1.68 1.86
CA VAL A 136 -16.26 -1.31 1.36
C VAL A 136 -15.31 -2.50 1.19
N ALA A 137 -15.61 -3.67 1.77
CA ALA A 137 -14.73 -4.84 1.78
C ALA A 137 -14.12 -5.20 0.41
N PRO A 138 -14.88 -5.36 -0.70
CA PRO A 138 -14.28 -5.72 -1.99
C PRO A 138 -13.46 -4.57 -2.58
N GLY A 139 -13.82 -3.31 -2.29
CA GLY A 139 -13.03 -2.15 -2.69
C GLY A 139 -11.66 -2.12 -1.99
N ILE A 140 -11.62 -2.43 -0.69
CA ILE A 140 -10.37 -2.49 0.08
C ILE A 140 -9.44 -3.56 -0.49
N VAL A 141 -9.92 -4.77 -0.74
CA VAL A 141 -9.05 -5.84 -1.22
C VAL A 141 -8.55 -5.59 -2.65
N VAL A 142 -9.32 -4.90 -3.50
CA VAL A 142 -8.82 -4.45 -4.82
C VAL A 142 -7.80 -3.33 -4.66
N ALA A 143 -7.99 -2.41 -3.73
CA ALA A 143 -6.98 -1.41 -3.41
C ALA A 143 -5.66 -2.05 -2.93
N GLN A 144 -5.74 -3.12 -2.14
CA GLN A 144 -4.56 -3.90 -1.75
C GLN A 144 -3.90 -4.57 -2.97
N ALA A 145 -4.68 -5.12 -3.92
CA ALA A 145 -4.14 -5.68 -5.16
C ALA A 145 -3.39 -4.62 -5.97
N ILE A 146 -3.96 -3.43 -6.12
CA ILE A 146 -3.32 -2.29 -6.82
C ILE A 146 -2.04 -1.86 -6.08
N GLY A 147 -2.07 -1.82 -4.75
CA GLY A 147 -0.90 -1.47 -3.93
C GLY A 147 0.30 -2.42 -4.16
N ARG A 148 0.05 -3.71 -4.53
CA ARG A 148 1.12 -4.66 -4.86
C ARG A 148 1.91 -4.28 -6.12
N LEU A 149 1.32 -3.51 -7.03
CA LEU A 149 2.08 -2.93 -8.15
C LEU A 149 3.14 -1.95 -7.67
N GLY A 150 2.91 -1.28 -6.54
CA GLY A 150 3.94 -0.45 -5.88
C GLY A 150 5.19 -1.24 -5.52
N ASN A 151 5.02 -2.46 -4.97
CA ASN A 151 6.14 -3.33 -4.64
C ASN A 151 6.92 -3.79 -5.88
N TYR A 152 6.23 -3.99 -7.02
CA TYR A 152 6.88 -4.26 -8.30
C TYR A 152 7.78 -3.10 -8.75
N PHE A 153 7.29 -1.85 -8.66
CA PHE A 153 8.09 -0.67 -8.99
C PHE A 153 9.27 -0.47 -8.04
N ASN A 154 9.11 -0.79 -6.76
CA ASN A 154 10.16 -0.65 -5.76
C ASN A 154 11.16 -1.82 -5.75
N GLN A 155 10.91 -2.90 -6.47
CA GLN A 155 11.71 -4.14 -6.38
C GLN A 155 11.84 -4.62 -4.92
N GLU A 156 10.73 -4.66 -4.19
CA GLU A 156 10.75 -4.99 -2.76
C GLU A 156 9.77 -6.13 -2.42
N LEU A 157 9.95 -6.75 -1.25
CA LEU A 157 9.08 -7.78 -0.70
C LEU A 157 8.91 -9.01 -1.61
N TYR A 158 9.88 -9.29 -2.45
CA TYR A 158 9.90 -10.46 -3.33
C TYR A 158 10.23 -11.75 -2.56
N GLY A 159 10.06 -12.89 -3.22
CA GLY A 159 10.37 -14.22 -2.65
C GLY A 159 11.80 -14.66 -2.88
N GLY A 160 12.11 -15.90 -2.52
CA GLY A 160 13.42 -16.51 -2.74
C GLY A 160 13.78 -16.66 -4.23
N PRO A 161 15.03 -17.03 -4.54
CA PRO A 161 15.47 -17.31 -5.93
C PRO A 161 14.59 -18.34 -6.61
N THR A 162 14.36 -18.17 -7.93
CA THR A 162 13.55 -19.10 -8.72
C THR A 162 14.09 -19.28 -10.15
N THR A 163 13.82 -20.45 -10.72
CA THR A 163 14.06 -20.77 -12.14
C THR A 163 12.76 -20.83 -12.95
N LEU A 164 11.64 -20.42 -12.34
CA LEU A 164 10.35 -20.43 -13.02
C LEU A 164 10.32 -19.40 -14.15
N PRO A 165 9.65 -19.70 -15.29
CA PRO A 165 9.65 -18.84 -16.47
C PRO A 165 8.89 -17.52 -16.30
N TRP A 166 8.33 -17.25 -15.13
CA TRP A 166 7.74 -15.98 -14.74
C TRP A 166 8.44 -15.37 -13.51
N GLY A 167 9.71 -15.71 -13.29
CA GLY A 167 10.52 -15.10 -12.24
C GLY A 167 10.65 -13.59 -12.45
N LEU A 168 10.72 -12.83 -11.35
CA LEU A 168 10.94 -11.39 -11.37
C LEU A 168 12.44 -11.11 -11.44
N GLU A 169 12.84 -10.34 -12.42
CA GLU A 169 14.21 -9.86 -12.54
C GLU A 169 14.43 -8.65 -11.65
N ILE A 170 15.47 -8.70 -10.83
CA ILE A 170 15.87 -7.61 -9.93
C ILE A 170 17.14 -6.98 -10.51
N TYR A 171 17.16 -5.66 -10.61
CA TYR A 171 18.27 -4.87 -11.11
C TYR A 171 18.96 -4.08 -10.01
N ALA A 172 20.29 -3.94 -10.12
CA ALA A 172 21.02 -3.01 -9.28
C ALA A 172 20.62 -1.57 -9.61
N ARG A 173 20.27 -0.78 -8.60
CA ARG A 173 19.88 0.63 -8.75
C ARG A 173 20.84 1.54 -8.00
N VAL A 174 21.15 2.67 -8.60
CA VAL A 174 22.05 3.69 -8.04
C VAL A 174 21.42 5.08 -8.16
N VAL A 175 21.87 6.00 -7.34
CA VAL A 175 21.53 7.42 -7.50
C VAL A 175 22.00 7.89 -8.87
N PRO A 176 21.14 8.53 -9.69
CA PRO A 176 21.48 8.97 -11.05
C PRO A 176 22.78 9.76 -11.11
N GLY A 177 23.69 9.36 -12.01
CA GLY A 177 24.98 10.01 -12.18
C GLY A 177 26.04 9.66 -11.13
N THR A 178 25.78 8.71 -10.23
CA THR A 178 26.72 8.25 -9.21
C THR A 178 26.81 6.72 -9.18
N SER A 179 27.75 6.18 -8.37
CA SER A 179 27.80 4.73 -8.08
C SER A 179 27.21 4.39 -6.70
N ILE A 180 26.48 5.32 -6.08
CA ILE A 180 25.91 5.13 -4.74
C ILE A 180 24.66 4.26 -4.85
N PRO A 181 24.58 3.09 -4.19
CA PRO A 181 23.39 2.25 -4.23
C PRO A 181 22.15 2.95 -3.67
N ASP A 182 21.07 2.91 -4.43
CA ASP A 182 19.75 3.38 -4.01
C ASP A 182 18.67 2.43 -4.55
N PRO A 183 18.36 1.34 -3.85
CA PRO A 183 17.42 0.33 -4.31
C PRO A 183 16.01 0.84 -4.56
N LEU A 184 15.57 1.87 -3.81
CA LEU A 184 14.18 2.36 -3.85
C LEU A 184 14.00 3.62 -4.73
N GLY A 185 14.96 4.53 -4.69
CA GLY A 185 14.86 5.82 -5.39
C GLY A 185 15.71 5.91 -6.65
N GLY A 186 16.65 4.98 -6.81
CA GLY A 186 17.62 4.98 -7.89
C GLY A 186 17.10 4.47 -9.23
N VAL A 187 17.98 4.52 -10.22
CA VAL A 187 17.77 4.02 -11.59
C VAL A 187 18.65 2.79 -11.82
N ALA A 188 18.15 1.82 -12.57
CA ALA A 188 18.91 0.62 -12.93
C ALA A 188 20.23 0.98 -13.63
N VAL A 189 21.32 0.33 -13.23
CA VAL A 189 22.65 0.55 -13.80
C VAL A 189 22.68 0.06 -15.26
N ASP A 190 22.11 -1.12 -15.47
CA ASP A 190 22.00 -1.76 -16.78
C ASP A 190 20.81 -2.73 -16.81
N SER A 191 20.64 -3.44 -17.91
CA SER A 191 19.58 -4.44 -18.10
C SER A 191 19.97 -5.85 -17.63
N THR A 192 21.08 -6.01 -16.90
CA THR A 192 21.53 -7.30 -16.40
C THR A 192 20.93 -7.55 -15.03
N PRO A 193 20.07 -8.57 -14.85
CA PRO A 193 19.48 -8.84 -13.54
C PRO A 193 20.53 -9.39 -12.57
N ILE A 194 20.56 -8.85 -11.37
CA ILE A 194 21.39 -9.36 -10.26
C ILE A 194 20.77 -10.58 -9.58
N ALA A 195 19.46 -10.78 -9.76
CA ALA A 195 18.73 -11.93 -9.25
C ALA A 195 17.44 -12.17 -10.04
N VAL A 196 16.99 -13.43 -10.06
CA VAL A 196 15.65 -13.82 -10.54
C VAL A 196 14.92 -14.47 -9.36
N VAL A 197 13.79 -13.89 -8.96
CA VAL A 197 13.11 -14.23 -7.71
C VAL A 197 11.63 -14.50 -7.91
N HIS A 198 10.97 -15.11 -6.91
CA HIS A 198 9.51 -15.28 -6.96
C HIS A 198 8.79 -13.92 -6.91
N PRO A 199 7.90 -13.60 -7.90
CA PRO A 199 7.14 -12.36 -7.98
C PRO A 199 5.96 -12.37 -6.99
N THR A 200 6.25 -12.25 -5.70
CA THR A 200 5.21 -12.27 -4.64
C THR A 200 4.17 -11.17 -4.82
N PHE A 201 4.57 -10.01 -5.39
CA PHE A 201 3.64 -8.95 -5.75
C PHE A 201 2.53 -9.43 -6.69
N LEU A 202 2.89 -10.25 -7.70
CA LEU A 202 1.95 -10.80 -8.68
C LEU A 202 1.05 -11.86 -8.02
N TYR A 203 1.62 -12.71 -7.18
CA TYR A 203 0.87 -13.73 -6.44
C TYR A 203 -0.16 -13.07 -5.50
N GLU A 204 0.25 -12.04 -4.75
CA GLU A 204 -0.65 -11.29 -3.87
C GLU A 204 -1.69 -10.48 -4.67
N LEU A 205 -1.32 -9.91 -5.81
CA LEU A 205 -2.25 -9.20 -6.70
C LEU A 205 -3.36 -10.13 -7.18
N ILE A 206 -2.98 -11.26 -7.79
CA ILE A 206 -3.95 -12.25 -8.30
C ILE A 206 -4.81 -12.77 -7.17
N TRP A 207 -4.21 -13.15 -6.04
CA TRP A 207 -4.95 -13.65 -4.88
C TRP A 207 -5.97 -12.63 -4.37
N ASN A 208 -5.58 -11.38 -4.20
CA ASN A 208 -6.48 -10.31 -3.74
C ASN A 208 -7.64 -10.07 -4.72
N LEU A 209 -7.40 -10.16 -6.04
CA LEU A 209 -8.48 -10.07 -7.03
C LEU A 209 -9.44 -11.27 -6.93
N LEU A 210 -8.92 -12.48 -6.69
CA LEU A 210 -9.75 -13.66 -6.46
C LEU A 210 -10.57 -13.52 -5.17
N VAL A 211 -9.98 -12.97 -4.11
CA VAL A 211 -10.70 -12.67 -2.85
C VAL A 211 -11.78 -11.61 -3.09
N ALA A 212 -11.50 -10.56 -3.89
CA ALA A 212 -12.52 -9.56 -4.25
C ALA A 212 -13.71 -10.22 -4.98
N ALA A 213 -13.42 -11.07 -5.96
CA ALA A 213 -14.45 -11.82 -6.68
C ALA A 213 -15.25 -12.74 -5.74
N LEU A 214 -14.55 -13.44 -4.83
CA LEU A 214 -15.19 -14.29 -3.81
C LEU A 214 -16.12 -13.49 -2.89
N VAL A 215 -15.67 -12.33 -2.39
CA VAL A 215 -16.50 -11.46 -1.53
C VAL A 215 -17.75 -11.00 -2.27
N VAL A 216 -17.62 -10.55 -3.52
CA VAL A 216 -18.75 -10.11 -4.33
C VAL A 216 -19.71 -11.27 -4.63
N TRP A 217 -19.18 -12.43 -4.99
CA TRP A 217 -19.97 -13.63 -5.24
C TRP A 217 -20.72 -14.08 -3.98
N ALA A 218 -20.02 -14.20 -2.85
CA ALA A 218 -20.62 -14.64 -1.59
C ALA A 218 -21.68 -13.63 -1.11
N ASP A 219 -21.42 -12.33 -1.24
CA ASP A 219 -22.36 -11.29 -0.88
C ASP A 219 -23.65 -11.35 -1.72
N ARG A 220 -23.52 -11.56 -3.04
CA ARG A 220 -24.67 -11.73 -3.93
C ARG A 220 -25.46 -13.02 -3.65
N LYS A 221 -24.74 -14.12 -3.46
CA LYS A 221 -25.33 -15.45 -3.26
C LYS A 221 -26.04 -15.58 -1.91
N PHE A 222 -25.39 -15.12 -0.83
CA PHE A 222 -25.85 -15.32 0.54
C PHE A 222 -26.43 -14.07 1.20
N ARG A 223 -26.49 -12.94 0.49
CA ARG A 223 -26.96 -11.65 1.02
C ARG A 223 -26.34 -11.35 2.38
N LEU A 224 -24.99 -11.31 2.43
CA LEU A 224 -24.22 -11.14 3.66
C LEU A 224 -24.48 -9.75 4.27
N GLY A 225 -24.54 -9.69 5.59
CA GLY A 225 -24.72 -8.48 6.39
C GLY A 225 -24.02 -8.63 7.73
N HIS A 226 -24.15 -7.61 8.59
CA HIS A 226 -23.58 -7.58 9.95
C HIS A 226 -22.06 -7.84 9.97
N GLY A 227 -21.30 -7.31 9.00
CA GLY A 227 -19.85 -7.50 8.91
C GLY A 227 -19.39 -8.83 8.31
N ARG A 228 -20.32 -9.67 7.83
CA ARG A 228 -19.97 -10.99 7.29
C ARG A 228 -19.26 -10.93 5.94
N ALA A 229 -19.60 -9.95 5.07
CA ALA A 229 -18.85 -9.77 3.82
C ALA A 229 -17.41 -9.28 4.10
N PHE A 230 -17.24 -8.43 5.09
CA PHE A 230 -15.93 -8.03 5.57
C PHE A 230 -15.15 -9.21 6.18
N ALA A 231 -15.81 -10.07 6.94
CA ALA A 231 -15.18 -11.28 7.48
C ALA A 231 -14.74 -12.27 6.38
N VAL A 232 -15.50 -12.42 5.28
CA VAL A 232 -15.06 -13.19 4.10
C VAL A 232 -13.80 -12.58 3.48
N TYR A 233 -13.74 -11.24 3.36
CA TYR A 233 -12.54 -10.55 2.91
C TYR A 233 -11.35 -10.85 3.83
N VAL A 234 -11.51 -10.67 5.15
CA VAL A 234 -10.44 -10.91 6.13
C VAL A 234 -9.95 -12.35 6.07
N ALA A 235 -10.87 -13.33 6.05
CA ALA A 235 -10.51 -14.74 5.94
C ALA A 235 -9.75 -15.04 4.63
N GLY A 236 -10.26 -14.59 3.49
CA GLY A 236 -9.62 -14.81 2.19
C GLY A 236 -8.23 -14.14 2.11
N TYR A 237 -8.12 -12.90 2.55
CA TYR A 237 -6.85 -12.18 2.56
C TYR A 237 -5.80 -12.84 3.46
N THR A 238 -6.18 -13.17 4.71
CA THR A 238 -5.24 -13.76 5.66
C THR A 238 -4.82 -15.19 5.28
N LEU A 239 -5.70 -15.93 4.61
CA LEU A 239 -5.33 -17.23 4.04
C LEU A 239 -4.22 -17.09 2.99
N GLY A 240 -4.36 -16.17 2.05
CA GLY A 240 -3.31 -15.90 1.07
C GLY A 240 -2.02 -15.41 1.72
N ARG A 241 -2.16 -14.49 2.68
CA ARG A 241 -1.02 -13.97 3.44
C ARG A 241 -0.25 -15.06 4.18
N PHE A 242 -0.95 -16.02 4.75
CA PHE A 242 -0.34 -17.16 5.44
C PHE A 242 0.62 -17.96 4.53
N PHE A 243 0.24 -18.21 3.28
CA PHE A 243 1.08 -18.97 2.34
C PHE A 243 2.17 -18.09 1.71
N ILE A 244 1.82 -16.87 1.25
CA ILE A 244 2.76 -16.03 0.52
C ILE A 244 3.85 -15.48 1.43
N GLU A 245 3.55 -15.21 2.71
CA GLU A 245 4.55 -14.77 3.69
C GLU A 245 5.69 -15.76 3.87
N GLN A 246 5.43 -17.06 3.73
CA GLN A 246 6.45 -18.10 3.85
C GLN A 246 7.42 -18.12 2.65
N MET A 247 7.00 -17.56 1.49
CA MET A 247 7.86 -17.47 0.30
C MET A 247 8.77 -16.24 0.34
N ARG A 248 8.50 -15.27 1.20
CA ARG A 248 9.22 -13.98 1.24
C ARG A 248 10.61 -14.14 1.84
N SER A 249 11.58 -13.42 1.26
CA SER A 249 12.99 -13.42 1.66
C SER A 249 13.39 -12.23 2.52
N ASP A 250 12.55 -11.19 2.64
CA ASP A 250 12.85 -10.01 3.44
C ASP A 250 12.98 -10.32 4.94
N PRO A 251 13.76 -9.53 5.69
CA PRO A 251 13.89 -9.68 7.15
C PRO A 251 12.54 -9.56 7.86
N ALA A 252 12.27 -10.46 8.80
CA ALA A 252 11.05 -10.40 9.61
C ALA A 252 11.31 -10.97 11.00
N THR A 253 10.58 -10.45 11.99
CA THR A 253 10.58 -10.99 13.34
C THR A 253 10.09 -12.43 13.32
N ARG A 254 10.85 -13.33 13.95
CA ARG A 254 10.55 -14.75 14.06
C ARG A 254 10.14 -15.10 15.49
N VAL A 255 9.18 -16.01 15.62
CA VAL A 255 8.65 -16.49 16.91
C VAL A 255 8.56 -18.01 16.86
N PHE A 256 8.51 -18.64 18.00
CA PHE A 256 8.43 -20.11 18.11
C PHE A 256 9.49 -20.87 17.29
N GLY A 257 10.73 -20.37 17.36
CA GLY A 257 11.88 -20.90 16.63
C GLY A 257 12.10 -20.18 15.30
N ASP A 258 11.45 -20.57 14.23
CA ASP A 258 11.75 -20.05 12.89
C ASP A 258 10.51 -19.50 12.12
N ILE A 259 9.37 -19.42 12.77
CA ILE A 259 8.13 -18.95 12.14
C ILE A 259 8.07 -17.43 12.14
N ARG A 260 7.84 -16.84 10.95
CA ARG A 260 7.63 -15.39 10.82
C ARG A 260 6.36 -14.98 11.59
N ILE A 261 6.42 -13.94 12.38
CA ILE A 261 5.28 -13.47 13.20
C ILE A 261 4.03 -13.22 12.36
N ASN A 262 4.20 -12.74 11.13
CA ASN A 262 3.08 -12.47 10.22
C ASN A 262 2.31 -13.74 9.83
N VAL A 263 2.96 -14.90 9.77
CA VAL A 263 2.31 -16.21 9.51
C VAL A 263 1.40 -16.58 10.68
N VAL A 264 1.91 -16.42 11.91
CA VAL A 264 1.13 -16.70 13.12
C VAL A 264 -0.10 -15.80 13.20
N VAL A 265 0.13 -14.49 13.02
CA VAL A 265 -0.97 -13.51 13.07
C VAL A 265 -1.98 -13.76 11.95
N ALA A 266 -1.54 -14.07 10.73
CA ALA A 266 -2.45 -14.43 9.64
C ALA A 266 -3.31 -15.64 9.97
N GLY A 267 -2.72 -16.67 10.58
CA GLY A 267 -3.46 -17.86 11.04
C GLY A 267 -4.51 -17.55 12.12
N VAL A 268 -4.12 -16.77 13.13
CA VAL A 268 -5.03 -16.38 14.22
C VAL A 268 -6.20 -15.53 13.68
N VAL A 269 -5.91 -14.53 12.85
CA VAL A 269 -6.94 -13.65 12.28
C VAL A 269 -7.85 -14.43 11.32
N PHE A 270 -7.30 -15.36 10.54
CA PHE A 270 -8.09 -16.26 9.70
C PHE A 270 -9.10 -17.06 10.54
N LEU A 271 -8.63 -17.73 11.61
CA LEU A 271 -9.49 -18.52 12.49
C LEU A 271 -10.57 -17.65 13.15
N ALA A 272 -10.22 -16.44 13.60
CA ALA A 272 -11.17 -15.48 14.16
C ALA A 272 -12.24 -15.06 13.14
N ALA A 273 -11.84 -14.79 11.90
CA ALA A 273 -12.77 -14.44 10.82
C ALA A 273 -13.71 -15.59 10.47
N VAL A 274 -13.20 -16.83 10.40
CA VAL A 274 -14.01 -18.04 10.18
C VAL A 274 -14.96 -18.27 11.35
N ALA A 275 -14.48 -18.14 12.59
CA ALA A 275 -15.34 -18.25 13.78
C ALA A 275 -16.48 -17.20 13.73
N TYR A 276 -16.17 -15.95 13.36
CA TYR A 276 -17.17 -14.92 13.17
C TYR A 276 -18.24 -15.31 12.12
N LEU A 277 -17.82 -15.83 10.97
CA LEU A 277 -18.74 -16.29 9.90
C LEU A 277 -19.66 -17.42 10.35
N VAL A 278 -19.16 -18.32 11.21
CA VAL A 278 -19.93 -19.45 11.75
C VAL A 278 -20.91 -19.00 12.83
N LEU A 279 -20.49 -18.11 13.71
CA LEU A 279 -21.27 -17.66 14.87
C LEU A 279 -22.34 -16.61 14.48
N VAL A 280 -22.01 -15.68 13.60
CA VAL A 280 -22.93 -14.61 13.18
C VAL A 280 -23.76 -15.06 11.97
N ARG A 281 -24.98 -15.54 12.22
CA ARG A 281 -25.90 -16.06 11.18
C ARG A 281 -27.13 -15.16 11.04
N LYS A 282 -26.93 -13.84 11.11
CA LYS A 282 -28.04 -12.87 10.96
C LYS A 282 -28.31 -12.57 9.48
N PRO A 283 -29.57 -12.30 9.08
CA PRO A 283 -29.88 -11.84 7.75
C PRO A 283 -29.23 -10.45 7.50
N ARG A 284 -29.21 -10.02 6.24
CA ARG A 284 -28.71 -8.66 5.89
C ARG A 284 -29.59 -7.61 6.57
N GLU A 285 -28.95 -6.67 7.22
CA GLU A 285 -29.61 -5.47 7.78
C GLU A 285 -30.17 -4.56 6.67
N VAL A 286 -31.33 -3.98 6.94
CA VAL A 286 -31.95 -2.92 6.13
C VAL A 286 -31.86 -1.64 6.97
N LEU A 287 -31.38 -0.55 6.38
CA LEU A 287 -31.13 0.68 7.15
C LEU A 287 -32.38 1.26 7.83
N GLY A 288 -33.58 1.01 7.28
CA GLY A 288 -34.86 1.45 7.88
C GLY A 288 -35.28 0.69 9.13
N ASP A 289 -34.63 -0.44 9.47
CA ASP A 289 -34.95 -1.27 10.66
C ASP A 289 -34.01 -1.01 11.84
N LEU A 290 -33.12 -0.02 11.77
CA LEU A 290 -32.16 0.26 12.84
C LEU A 290 -32.81 1.11 13.94
N PRO A 291 -32.64 0.74 15.23
CA PRO A 291 -33.16 1.53 16.34
C PRO A 291 -32.52 2.94 16.34
N GLY A 292 -33.30 3.96 16.03
CA GLY A 292 -32.86 5.37 15.99
C GLY A 292 -33.22 6.15 14.75
N ASP A 293 -33.67 5.50 13.69
CA ASP A 293 -34.10 6.21 12.47
C ASP A 293 -35.63 6.32 12.41
N SER A 294 -36.15 7.27 13.20
CA SER A 294 -37.55 7.69 13.14
C SER A 294 -37.78 8.88 12.19
N THR A 295 -36.86 9.10 11.24
CA THR A 295 -37.06 10.11 10.20
C THR A 295 -37.91 9.52 9.08
N PRO A 296 -39.12 10.07 8.83
CA PRO A 296 -39.97 9.61 7.70
C PRO A 296 -39.18 9.79 6.40
N ALA A 297 -39.12 8.74 5.59
CA ALA A 297 -38.51 8.79 4.27
C ALA A 297 -39.15 9.94 3.46
N GLN A 298 -38.40 11.04 3.29
CA GLN A 298 -38.78 12.04 2.31
C GLN A 298 -38.63 11.44 0.92
N PRO A 299 -39.63 11.57 0.04
CA PRO A 299 -39.52 11.10 -1.33
C PRO A 299 -38.41 11.88 -2.03
N VAL A 300 -37.39 11.14 -2.49
CA VAL A 300 -36.28 11.70 -3.26
C VAL A 300 -36.85 12.24 -4.56
N PRO A 301 -36.69 13.54 -4.88
CA PRO A 301 -36.99 14.04 -6.19
C PRO A 301 -36.09 13.36 -7.21
N ALA A 302 -36.64 12.77 -8.25
CA ALA A 302 -35.91 12.28 -9.39
C ALA A 302 -35.22 13.49 -10.07
N ALA A 303 -33.95 13.72 -9.76
CA ALA A 303 -33.14 14.72 -10.43
C ALA A 303 -32.14 14.03 -11.35
N VAL A 304 -32.54 14.03 -12.60
CA VAL A 304 -31.82 14.54 -13.77
C VAL A 304 -30.34 14.06 -13.87
N GLY A 305 -30.21 12.94 -14.58
CA GLY A 305 -28.99 12.71 -15.34
C GLY A 305 -29.09 13.48 -16.65
N ALA A 306 -28.02 14.20 -16.94
CA ALA A 306 -27.55 14.56 -18.27
C ALA A 306 -26.94 15.97 -18.28
N ALA A 307 -25.63 16.03 -18.18
CA ALA A 307 -24.87 17.13 -18.81
C ALA A 307 -23.42 16.63 -18.98
N GLY A 308 -23.13 16.27 -20.22
CA GLY A 308 -21.77 15.92 -20.59
C GLY A 308 -21.69 15.43 -22.00
N ALA A 309 -21.88 16.33 -22.97
CA ALA A 309 -21.22 16.31 -24.29
C ALA A 309 -21.92 17.26 -25.25
N ALA A 310 -21.33 18.40 -25.52
CA ALA A 310 -21.37 19.02 -26.86
C ALA A 310 -20.31 20.12 -26.92
N ALA A 311 -19.28 19.80 -27.69
CA ALA A 311 -18.34 20.77 -28.21
C ALA A 311 -18.86 21.36 -29.51
N ALA A 312 -18.56 22.67 -29.71
CA ALA A 312 -18.35 23.36 -30.97
C ALA A 312 -19.51 23.51 -31.96
N THR A 313 -20.00 24.75 -32.13
CA THR A 313 -19.95 25.51 -33.37
C THR A 313 -20.28 26.98 -33.07
N GLY A 314 -19.47 27.89 -33.60
CA GLY A 314 -19.66 29.34 -33.53
C GLY A 314 -20.55 29.87 -34.65
N PRO A 315 -20.41 31.15 -35.06
CA PRO A 315 -21.14 32.29 -34.45
C PRO A 315 -22.15 32.91 -35.41
N GLU A 316 -23.18 33.59 -34.93
CA GLU A 316 -23.94 34.55 -35.74
C GLU A 316 -24.41 35.78 -34.96
N LYS A 317 -24.39 36.89 -35.66
CA LYS A 317 -24.38 38.30 -35.37
C LYS A 317 -25.72 38.94 -34.94
N ALA A 318 -25.52 40.14 -34.37
CA ALA A 318 -26.33 41.39 -34.43
C ALA A 318 -27.50 41.48 -33.43
N ASP A 319 -27.73 42.52 -32.76
CA ASP A 319 -27.51 43.96 -32.60
C ASP A 319 -28.76 44.55 -31.88
N PRO A 320 -28.87 45.82 -31.52
CA PRO A 320 -28.86 46.28 -30.10
C PRO A 320 -30.18 46.97 -29.69
N GLY A 321 -30.32 47.29 -28.41
CA GLY A 321 -31.34 48.27 -28.05
C GLY A 321 -31.66 48.49 -26.58
N LYS A 322 -31.16 49.62 -26.06
CA LYS A 322 -31.71 50.54 -25.02
C LYS A 322 -31.70 50.06 -23.55
N ALA A 323 -30.82 50.68 -22.76
CA ALA A 323 -31.00 51.94 -21.97
C ALA A 323 -31.94 51.74 -20.78
N ASP A 324 -31.59 51.98 -19.54
CA ASP A 324 -31.20 53.19 -18.81
C ASP A 324 -30.89 52.83 -17.35
N ALA A 325 -29.80 53.30 -16.82
CA ALA A 325 -29.63 54.39 -15.90
C ALA A 325 -29.63 54.13 -14.40
N ALA A 326 -28.52 54.54 -13.86
CA ALA A 326 -28.31 55.24 -12.58
C ALA A 326 -28.24 54.36 -11.31
N ALA A 327 -27.33 54.55 -10.38
CA ALA A 327 -26.41 55.58 -10.00
C ALA A 327 -25.42 55.07 -8.96
N THR A 328 -24.14 55.45 -9.11
CA THR A 328 -23.22 56.14 -8.19
C THR A 328 -23.26 55.82 -6.69
N THR A 329 -22.12 55.47 -6.11
CA THR A 329 -21.18 56.37 -5.39
C THR A 329 -19.97 55.55 -4.90
N LYS A 330 -18.75 55.94 -5.31
CA LYS A 330 -17.61 56.59 -4.64
C LYS A 330 -17.06 55.88 -3.40
N ALA A 331 -15.84 55.43 -3.52
CA ALA A 331 -14.52 56.00 -3.21
C ALA A 331 -14.14 55.68 -1.76
N ASP A 332 -12.92 55.21 -1.47
CA ASP A 332 -11.68 55.95 -1.47
C ASP A 332 -10.45 55.03 -1.35
N ALA A 333 -9.37 55.49 -1.94
CA ALA A 333 -8.04 54.96 -1.99
C ALA A 333 -7.24 55.30 -0.72
N ALA A 334 -6.27 54.46 -0.39
CA ALA A 334 -5.06 54.94 0.24
C ALA A 334 -3.88 54.02 -0.12
N GLU A 335 -3.03 54.59 -0.94
CA GLU A 335 -1.69 54.23 -1.34
C GLU A 335 -0.71 54.61 -0.22
N VAL A 336 0.25 53.72 0.17
CA VAL A 336 1.55 54.14 0.72
C VAL A 336 2.64 53.23 0.20
N LYS A 337 3.53 53.85 -0.55
CA LYS A 337 4.86 53.41 -0.98
C LYS A 337 5.83 53.29 0.19
N SER A 338 6.80 52.40 0.10
CA SER A 338 8.22 52.73 0.06
C SER A 338 9.12 51.51 -0.05
N GLU A 339 10.01 51.57 -0.99
CA GLU A 339 11.17 50.77 -1.34
C GLU A 339 12.38 51.05 -0.40
N PRO A 340 13.63 50.57 -0.76
CA PRO A 340 14.28 49.33 -0.30
C PRO A 340 15.59 49.60 0.48
N THR A 341 16.21 48.59 1.05
CA THR A 341 17.65 48.64 1.36
C THR A 341 18.33 47.27 1.18
N GLU A 342 19.32 47.34 0.29
CA GLU A 342 20.41 46.39 0.05
C GLU A 342 21.20 46.03 1.31
N HIS A 343 21.62 44.77 1.43
CA HIS A 343 23.01 44.43 1.72
C HIS A 343 23.27 42.93 1.48
N VAL A 344 24.25 42.65 0.66
CA VAL A 344 24.98 41.41 0.35
C VAL A 344 26.43 41.69 0.81
N PRO A 345 27.37 40.74 0.94
CA PRO A 345 27.37 39.31 1.30
C PRO A 345 28.38 38.95 2.42
N THR A 346 28.46 37.73 2.86
CA THR A 346 29.75 37.03 3.08
C THR A 346 29.58 35.49 3.18
N GLU A 347 30.54 34.87 2.52
CA GLU A 347 30.81 33.44 2.38
C GLU A 347 30.99 32.69 3.69
N SER A 348 30.61 31.42 3.71
CA SER A 348 31.51 30.33 4.08
C SER A 348 30.84 28.96 3.82
N GLY A 349 31.59 28.09 3.20
CA GLY A 349 31.26 26.84 2.58
C GLY A 349 30.99 25.65 3.52
N PRO A 350 31.04 24.44 2.98
CA PRO A 350 30.09 23.38 3.31
C PRO A 350 30.60 22.39 4.35
N THR A 351 29.69 21.90 5.20
CA THR A 351 29.92 20.66 5.93
C THR A 351 28.73 19.74 5.76
N GLY A 352 29.07 18.55 5.28
CA GLY A 352 28.16 17.47 4.96
C GLY A 352 27.39 16.94 6.16
N ALA A 353 26.14 16.60 5.92
CA ALA A 353 25.37 15.73 6.77
C ALA A 353 25.16 14.41 6.02
N ALA A 354 25.92 13.40 6.46
CA ALA A 354 25.77 12.03 6.04
C ALA A 354 24.42 11.49 6.49
N SER A 355 23.64 11.05 5.52
CA SER A 355 22.48 10.19 5.72
C SER A 355 22.97 8.83 6.19
N ALA A 356 22.60 8.43 7.39
CA ALA A 356 22.79 7.08 7.88
C ALA A 356 21.80 6.15 7.16
N ALA A 357 22.28 5.51 6.10
CA ALA A 357 21.68 4.32 5.54
C ALA A 357 22.07 3.14 6.45
N SER A 358 21.09 2.40 6.93
CA SER A 358 21.28 1.11 7.57
C SER A 358 21.98 0.15 6.61
N ASP A 359 23.15 -0.34 7.04
CA ASP A 359 24.00 -1.28 6.33
C ASP A 359 23.23 -2.54 5.90
N PRO A 360 23.38 -3.00 4.65
CA PRO A 360 23.03 -4.35 4.30
C PRO A 360 24.13 -5.30 4.72
N ALA A 361 23.74 -6.40 5.38
CA ALA A 361 24.59 -7.50 5.78
C ALA A 361 25.45 -8.03 4.61
N PRO A 362 26.72 -8.46 4.88
CA PRO A 362 27.64 -8.87 3.83
C PRO A 362 27.24 -10.21 3.21
N VAL A 363 27.31 -10.24 1.89
CA VAL A 363 27.19 -11.44 1.07
C VAL A 363 28.47 -12.28 1.26
N PRO A 364 28.39 -13.60 1.53
CA PRO A 364 29.59 -14.43 1.57
C PRO A 364 30.15 -14.66 0.16
N SER A 365 31.32 -14.14 -0.11
CA SER A 365 32.12 -14.46 -1.29
C SER A 365 32.79 -15.83 -1.10
N GLY A 366 32.30 -16.82 -1.83
CA GLY A 366 33.02 -18.07 -2.04
C GLY A 366 33.69 -18.05 -3.40
N ALA A 367 34.98 -17.86 -3.48
CA ALA A 367 35.79 -18.23 -4.62
C ALA A 367 36.61 -19.47 -4.27
N PRO A 368 36.79 -20.41 -5.21
CA PRO A 368 37.55 -21.62 -4.97
C PRO A 368 39.04 -21.35 -5.10
N ASP A 369 39.84 -21.84 -4.14
CA ASP A 369 41.30 -21.87 -4.21
C ASP A 369 41.73 -23.25 -4.69
N GLU A 370 42.41 -23.28 -5.83
CA GLU A 370 43.06 -24.46 -6.38
C GLU A 370 44.46 -24.63 -5.81
N GLY A 371 44.75 -25.87 -5.40
CA GLY A 371 46.05 -26.49 -5.58
C GLY A 371 47.07 -26.36 -4.46
N SER A 372 47.36 -27.46 -3.78
CA SER A 372 48.73 -27.96 -3.64
C SER A 372 48.76 -29.40 -3.11
N THR A 373 49.43 -30.21 -3.85
CA THR A 373 49.88 -31.59 -3.72
C THR A 373 50.63 -31.90 -2.41
N GLY A 374 50.45 -33.13 -1.87
CA GLY A 374 51.36 -33.72 -0.92
C GLY A 374 50.79 -34.95 -0.19
N GLU A 375 51.04 -36.15 -0.78
CA GLU A 375 51.02 -37.46 -0.15
C GLU A 375 52.39 -37.74 0.52
N PRO A 376 52.68 -38.88 1.26
CA PRO A 376 51.82 -39.87 1.93
C PRO A 376 52.34 -40.31 3.33
N ALA A 377 51.69 -41.29 3.84
CA ALA A 377 52.18 -42.43 4.65
C ALA A 377 51.60 -42.65 6.05
N GLY A 378 51.01 -43.81 6.17
CA GLY A 378 51.34 -44.75 7.23
C GLY A 378 50.34 -45.01 8.34
N GLY A 379 49.75 -46.20 8.29
CA GLY A 379 49.82 -47.10 9.41
C GLY A 379 48.54 -47.41 10.19
N THR A 380 47.86 -48.45 9.78
CA THR A 380 47.43 -49.65 10.60
C THR A 380 46.63 -49.48 11.89
N SER A 381 45.51 -50.14 11.92
CA SER A 381 45.12 -51.32 12.70
C SER A 381 43.91 -51.21 13.65
N LEU A 382 42.89 -51.98 13.29
CA LEU A 382 42.07 -52.91 14.09
C LEU A 382 41.50 -52.46 15.45
N ALA A 383 40.22 -52.47 15.63
CA ALA A 383 39.42 -53.51 16.26
C ALA A 383 38.02 -53.04 16.65
N LYS A 384 37.00 -53.73 16.19
CA LYS A 384 35.71 -53.98 16.87
C LYS A 384 35.94 -55.12 17.90
N PRO A 385 35.06 -55.46 18.85
CA PRO A 385 33.61 -55.17 19.01
C PRO A 385 33.14 -55.05 20.48
N ASP A 386 31.89 -54.86 20.68
CA ASP A 386 30.97 -55.65 21.48
C ASP A 386 30.12 -54.94 22.53
N SER A 387 28.86 -55.06 22.34
CA SER A 387 27.70 -55.43 23.15
C SER A 387 27.52 -54.88 24.58
N GLY A 388 26.27 -54.46 24.86
CA GLY A 388 25.64 -54.81 26.13
C GLY A 388 24.72 -53.75 26.76
N LYS A 389 23.47 -53.97 26.53
CA LYS A 389 22.31 -53.84 27.44
C LYS A 389 22.47 -53.13 28.79
N ALA A 390 21.66 -52.15 29.04
CA ALA A 390 20.53 -52.16 29.96
C ALA A 390 19.64 -50.92 29.73
#